data_1bfe7517fa4f5025c877c98e0099a6a5
#
_entry.id   1bfe7517fa4f5025c877c98e0099a6a5
#
_cell.length_a   1.000
_cell.length_b   1.000
_cell.length_c   1.000
_cell.angle_alpha   90.00
_cell.angle_beta   90.00
_cell.angle_gamma   90.00
#
_symmetry.space_group_name_H-M   'P 1'
#
loop_
_entity.id
_entity.type
_entity.pdbx_description
1 polymer ?
#
loop_
_entity_poly.entity_id
_entity_poly.type
_entity_poly.pdbx_seq_one_letter_code
_entity_poly.pdbx_strand_id
1 'polypeptide(L)'
;WSPYIWCALGYAVLADPSLPIIGEGEVQPNDTYIDQLVRGARAAVDHLVSMGVSQPGRFAVGGHSYGAFMTLNLLAHCDLFATGIARSGAYNRTLTPFGFQSEERTLWEAADVYSAMSPLLSADKVQVPVLLVHGDADDNSGTWKMQSERMYGALKGLGKDVRLVLLPHESHAYRASESVLH
;
A
#
# COMPACT_ATOMS: atom_id res chain seq x y z
N TRP A 1 -11.37 -8.30 -10.33
CA TRP A 1 -11.07 -6.88 -10.44
C TRP A 1 -10.17 -6.64 -11.65
N SER A 2 -10.55 -5.71 -12.51
CA SER A 2 -9.78 -5.38 -13.71
C SER A 2 -9.42 -3.91 -13.71
N PRO A 3 -8.14 -3.53 -13.91
CA PRO A 3 -7.74 -2.13 -14.02
C PRO A 3 -8.39 -1.42 -15.21
N TYR A 4 -8.90 -2.14 -16.19
CA TYR A 4 -9.55 -1.57 -17.37
C TYR A 4 -10.84 -0.79 -17.06
N ILE A 5 -11.48 -1.01 -15.91
CA ILE A 5 -12.62 -0.19 -15.49
C ILE A 5 -12.22 1.29 -15.34
N TRP A 6 -11.03 1.56 -14.86
CA TRP A 6 -10.51 2.91 -14.74
C TRP A 6 -10.29 3.56 -16.11
N CYS A 7 -9.85 2.77 -17.10
CA CYS A 7 -9.73 3.27 -18.48
C CYS A 7 -11.08 3.67 -19.05
N ALA A 8 -12.15 2.91 -18.76
CA ALA A 8 -13.51 3.25 -19.16
C ALA A 8 -14.03 4.55 -18.50
N LEU A 9 -13.47 4.93 -17.36
CA LEU A 9 -13.75 6.18 -16.65
C LEU A 9 -12.84 7.34 -17.05
N GLY A 10 -11.99 7.14 -18.06
CA GLY A 10 -11.11 8.20 -18.60
C GLY A 10 -9.74 8.31 -17.93
N TYR A 11 -9.35 7.34 -17.11
CA TYR A 11 -8.02 7.29 -16.50
C TYR A 11 -7.06 6.49 -17.36
N ALA A 12 -5.79 6.88 -17.39
CA ALA A 12 -4.71 5.98 -17.81
C ALA A 12 -4.27 5.12 -16.63
N VAL A 13 -3.96 3.85 -16.88
CA VAL A 13 -3.53 2.91 -15.85
C VAL A 13 -2.16 2.33 -16.19
N LEU A 14 -1.21 2.52 -15.28
CA LEU A 14 0.03 1.75 -15.26
C LEU A 14 -0.22 0.50 -14.41
N ALA A 15 -0.44 -0.63 -15.07
CA ALA A 15 -0.74 -1.89 -14.41
C ALA A 15 0.55 -2.63 -14.01
N ASP A 16 0.58 -3.12 -12.78
CA ASP A 16 1.62 -3.99 -12.23
C ASP A 16 3.06 -3.52 -12.48
N PRO A 17 3.41 -2.25 -12.20
CA PRO A 17 4.78 -1.79 -12.39
C PRO A 17 5.72 -2.56 -11.46
N SER A 18 6.88 -2.96 -11.99
CA SER A 18 7.92 -3.56 -11.18
C SER A 18 8.66 -2.47 -10.41
N LEU A 19 8.61 -2.55 -9.08
CA LEU A 19 9.35 -1.69 -8.16
C LEU A 19 10.29 -2.56 -7.32
N PRO A 20 11.44 -2.99 -7.87
CA PRO A 20 12.32 -3.93 -7.20
C PRO A 20 12.93 -3.30 -5.95
N ILE A 21 12.97 -4.09 -4.88
CA ILE A 21 13.70 -3.79 -3.65
C ILE A 21 14.87 -4.76 -3.59
N ILE A 22 16.07 -4.24 -3.68
CA ILE A 22 17.29 -5.04 -3.80
C ILE A 22 18.26 -4.71 -2.66
N GLY A 23 18.99 -5.73 -2.20
CA GLY A 23 20.13 -5.55 -1.31
C GLY A 23 21.42 -5.31 -2.12
N GLU A 24 22.40 -4.70 -1.48
CA GLU A 24 23.72 -4.46 -2.07
C GLU A 24 24.81 -4.76 -1.04
N GLY A 25 25.67 -5.71 -1.35
CA GLY A 25 26.71 -6.18 -0.43
C GLY A 25 26.11 -6.82 0.82
N GLU A 26 26.45 -6.28 1.99
CA GLU A 26 25.92 -6.74 3.29
C GLU A 26 24.58 -6.07 3.67
N VAL A 27 24.15 -5.06 2.92
CA VAL A 27 22.88 -4.35 3.16
C VAL A 27 21.71 -5.21 2.68
N GLN A 28 20.82 -5.56 3.61
CA GLN A 28 19.64 -6.32 3.26
C GLN A 28 18.64 -5.47 2.47
N PRO A 29 17.84 -6.06 1.57
CA PRO A 29 16.90 -5.29 0.72
C PRO A 29 16.02 -4.33 1.53
N ASN A 30 15.48 -4.79 2.65
CA ASN A 30 14.52 -4.02 3.45
C ASN A 30 15.16 -2.93 4.33
N ASP A 31 16.49 -2.91 4.50
CA ASP A 31 17.17 -1.86 5.25
C ASP A 31 17.01 -0.47 4.59
N THR A 32 16.78 -0.45 3.28
CA THR A 32 16.55 0.76 2.50
C THR A 32 15.22 0.74 1.74
N TYR A 33 14.24 -0.03 2.24
CA TYR A 33 12.96 -0.27 1.59
C TYR A 33 12.26 1.01 1.17
N ILE A 34 12.05 1.95 2.10
CA ILE A 34 11.28 3.18 1.84
C ILE A 34 11.95 4.02 0.75
N ASP A 35 13.27 4.20 0.83
CA ASP A 35 14.01 4.99 -0.15
C ASP A 35 13.96 4.38 -1.55
N GLN A 36 14.08 3.05 -1.65
CA GLN A 36 13.99 2.34 -2.92
C GLN A 36 12.58 2.42 -3.50
N LEU A 37 11.55 2.21 -2.66
CA LEU A 37 10.16 2.29 -3.05
C LEU A 37 9.80 3.69 -3.59
N VAL A 38 10.17 4.74 -2.88
CA VAL A 38 9.90 6.12 -3.28
C VAL A 38 10.66 6.48 -4.57
N ARG A 39 11.92 6.08 -4.70
CA ARG A 39 12.71 6.32 -5.94
C ARG A 39 12.08 5.61 -7.14
N GLY A 40 11.67 4.36 -6.97
CA GLY A 40 11.01 3.60 -8.04
C GLY A 40 9.69 4.24 -8.48
N ALA A 41 8.86 4.64 -7.52
CA ALA A 41 7.60 5.32 -7.79
C ALA A 41 7.81 6.67 -8.50
N ARG A 42 8.80 7.44 -8.07
CA ARG A 42 9.17 8.72 -8.72
C ARG A 42 9.60 8.51 -10.16
N ALA A 43 10.46 7.53 -10.42
CA ALA A 43 10.90 7.22 -11.78
C ALA A 43 9.72 6.84 -12.70
N ALA A 44 8.75 6.07 -12.18
CA ALA A 44 7.53 5.73 -12.93
C ALA A 44 6.66 6.97 -13.22
N VAL A 45 6.45 7.83 -12.23
CA VAL A 45 5.70 9.08 -12.38
C VAL A 45 6.38 10.02 -13.39
N ASP A 46 7.68 10.24 -13.25
CA ASP A 46 8.46 11.11 -14.15
C ASP A 46 8.40 10.59 -15.60
N HIS A 47 8.48 9.27 -15.78
CA HIS A 47 8.34 8.66 -17.10
C HIS A 47 6.95 8.94 -17.71
N LEU A 48 5.87 8.74 -16.95
CA LEU A 48 4.50 8.98 -17.42
C LEU A 48 4.26 10.47 -17.74
N VAL A 49 4.85 11.37 -16.96
CA VAL A 49 4.82 12.82 -17.25
C VAL A 49 5.57 13.11 -18.54
N SER A 50 6.76 12.54 -18.74
CA SER A 50 7.55 12.75 -19.98
C SER A 50 6.86 12.23 -21.23
N MET A 51 6.03 11.20 -21.10
CA MET A 51 5.19 10.66 -22.17
C MET A 51 3.92 11.52 -22.43
N GLY A 52 3.64 12.52 -21.61
CA GLY A 52 2.42 13.31 -21.72
C GLY A 52 1.13 12.57 -21.30
N VAL A 53 1.27 11.44 -20.59
CA VAL A 53 0.10 10.64 -20.13
C VAL A 53 -0.64 11.36 -19.00
N SER A 54 0.08 12.03 -18.11
CA SER A 54 -0.48 12.77 -16.98
C SER A 54 0.45 13.92 -16.58
N GLN A 55 0.10 14.65 -15.53
CA GLN A 55 0.90 15.76 -15.01
C GLN A 55 1.05 15.63 -13.48
N PRO A 56 2.05 16.28 -12.87
CA PRO A 56 2.24 16.27 -11.43
C PRO A 56 0.95 16.62 -10.67
N GLY A 57 0.72 15.95 -9.52
CA GLY A 57 -0.47 16.14 -8.70
C GLY A 57 -1.75 15.46 -9.22
N ARG A 58 -1.68 14.71 -10.33
CA ARG A 58 -2.82 13.99 -10.92
C ARG A 58 -2.61 12.46 -10.96
N PHE A 59 -1.83 11.94 -10.06
CA PHE A 59 -1.60 10.51 -9.91
C PHE A 59 -2.34 9.96 -8.71
N ALA A 60 -2.93 8.79 -8.88
CA ALA A 60 -3.41 7.95 -7.78
C ALA A 60 -2.54 6.70 -7.69
N VAL A 61 -2.40 6.13 -6.51
CA VAL A 61 -1.73 4.86 -6.29
C VAL A 61 -2.67 3.87 -5.64
N GLY A 62 -2.58 2.61 -6.03
CA GLY A 62 -3.40 1.59 -5.40
C GLY A 62 -2.81 0.21 -5.55
N GLY A 63 -3.25 -0.71 -4.68
CA GLY A 63 -2.81 -2.08 -4.73
C GLY A 63 -3.58 -2.99 -3.80
N HIS A 64 -3.30 -4.27 -3.93
CA HIS A 64 -3.87 -5.34 -3.12
C HIS A 64 -2.75 -6.03 -2.35
N SER A 65 -3.02 -6.46 -1.11
CA SER A 65 -2.07 -7.21 -0.28
C SER A 65 -0.76 -6.44 -0.09
N TYR A 66 0.36 -6.93 -0.61
CA TYR A 66 1.64 -6.22 -0.60
C TYR A 66 1.56 -4.87 -1.33
N GLY A 67 0.79 -4.79 -2.42
CA GLY A 67 0.54 -3.52 -3.11
C GLY A 67 -0.20 -2.50 -2.27
N ALA A 68 -1.11 -2.93 -1.39
CA ALA A 68 -1.77 -2.04 -0.42
C ALA A 68 -0.80 -1.52 0.64
N PHE A 69 0.08 -2.39 1.12
CA PHE A 69 1.18 -2.02 2.01
C PHE A 69 2.13 -1.00 1.35
N MET A 70 2.54 -1.23 0.10
CA MET A 70 3.33 -0.27 -0.68
C MET A 70 2.58 1.06 -0.85
N THR A 71 1.28 1.02 -1.15
CA THR A 71 0.43 2.22 -1.29
C THR A 71 0.51 3.11 -0.06
N LEU A 72 0.26 2.57 1.14
CA LEU A 72 0.27 3.37 2.36
C LEU A 72 1.68 3.89 2.71
N ASN A 73 2.73 3.12 2.43
CA ASN A 73 4.10 3.61 2.58
C ASN A 73 4.40 4.76 1.62
N LEU A 74 3.98 4.68 0.36
CA LEU A 74 4.14 5.79 -0.59
C LEU A 74 3.40 7.04 -0.15
N LEU A 75 2.14 6.92 0.31
CA LEU A 75 1.36 8.07 0.78
C LEU A 75 1.94 8.72 2.05
N ALA A 76 2.64 7.95 2.87
CA ALA A 76 3.29 8.45 4.08
C ALA A 76 4.68 9.06 3.82
N HIS A 77 5.35 8.68 2.73
CA HIS A 77 6.76 9.01 2.53
C HIS A 77 7.08 9.81 1.26
N CYS A 78 6.07 10.13 0.43
CA CYS A 78 6.24 11.02 -0.71
C CYS A 78 4.95 11.80 -1.04
N ASP A 79 5.08 12.82 -1.88
CA ASP A 79 4.03 13.74 -2.32
C ASP A 79 3.60 13.51 -3.77
N LEU A 80 3.91 12.35 -4.33
CA LEU A 80 3.68 12.04 -5.75
C LEU A 80 2.20 11.83 -6.09
N PHE A 81 1.38 11.44 -5.11
CA PHE A 81 0.03 10.95 -5.32
C PHE A 81 -1.02 11.85 -4.67
N ALA A 82 -2.13 12.05 -5.36
CA ALA A 82 -3.27 12.85 -4.88
C ALA A 82 -4.26 12.01 -4.05
N THR A 83 -4.22 10.70 -4.13
CA THR A 83 -5.08 9.77 -3.39
C THR A 83 -4.54 8.35 -3.45
N GLY A 84 -5.03 7.49 -2.55
CA GLY A 84 -4.67 6.08 -2.56
C GLY A 84 -5.83 5.13 -2.31
N ILE A 85 -5.74 3.93 -2.91
CA ILE A 85 -6.69 2.83 -2.73
C ILE A 85 -5.91 1.59 -2.27
N ALA A 86 -6.10 1.20 -1.01
CA ALA A 86 -5.36 0.09 -0.40
C ALA A 86 -6.31 -1.04 -0.01
N ARG A 87 -6.09 -2.23 -0.58
CA ARG A 87 -6.98 -3.38 -0.42
C ARG A 87 -6.28 -4.54 0.27
N SER A 88 -6.86 -5.03 1.37
CA SER A 88 -6.38 -6.17 2.17
C SER A 88 -4.89 -6.10 2.49
N GLY A 89 -4.42 -4.94 2.99
CA GLY A 89 -3.01 -4.71 3.27
C GLY A 89 -2.59 -5.07 4.70
N ALA A 90 -1.27 -5.19 4.89
CA ALA A 90 -0.64 -5.28 6.20
C ALA A 90 0.05 -3.95 6.53
N TYR A 91 -0.49 -3.21 7.48
CA TYR A 91 -0.02 -1.85 7.78
C TYR A 91 0.82 -1.74 9.04
N ASN A 92 0.87 -2.81 9.84
CA ASN A 92 1.76 -2.93 10.98
C ASN A 92 2.52 -4.26 10.90
N ARG A 93 3.79 -4.19 10.56
CA ARG A 93 4.65 -5.38 10.40
C ARG A 93 5.05 -6.03 11.72
N THR A 94 4.93 -5.31 12.84
CA THR A 94 5.18 -5.92 14.16
C THR A 94 4.19 -7.04 14.50
N LEU A 95 3.07 -7.15 13.78
CA LEU A 95 2.10 -8.24 13.90
C LEU A 95 2.52 -9.52 13.16
N THR A 96 3.59 -9.46 12.36
CA THR A 96 4.22 -10.63 11.73
C THR A 96 5.68 -10.75 12.18
N PRO A 97 5.95 -11.03 13.47
CA PRO A 97 7.27 -10.82 14.09
C PRO A 97 8.35 -11.84 13.69
N PHE A 98 7.99 -12.85 12.93
CA PHE A 98 8.91 -13.90 12.46
C PHE A 98 9.15 -13.84 10.94
N GLY A 99 9.10 -12.65 10.39
CA GLY A 99 9.36 -12.37 8.97
C GLY A 99 8.09 -12.05 8.17
N PHE A 100 8.31 -11.45 7.03
CA PHE A 100 7.29 -11.15 6.03
C PHE A 100 8.00 -10.94 4.69
N GLN A 101 7.38 -11.30 3.59
CA GLN A 101 7.92 -11.12 2.22
C GLN A 101 9.36 -10.61 2.14
N SER A 102 10.30 -11.31 1.68
CA SER A 102 11.73 -10.92 1.58
C SER A 102 12.40 -10.43 2.88
N GLU A 103 11.74 -10.51 4.04
CA GLU A 103 12.32 -10.25 5.36
C GLU A 103 12.33 -11.55 6.16
N GLU A 104 13.52 -12.09 6.39
CA GLU A 104 13.72 -13.34 7.12
C GLU A 104 14.13 -13.12 8.58
N ARG A 105 14.60 -11.91 8.90
CA ARG A 105 14.94 -11.54 10.28
C ARG A 105 13.66 -11.37 11.10
N THR A 106 13.74 -11.78 12.35
CA THR A 106 12.66 -11.56 13.31
C THR A 106 12.55 -10.08 13.71
N LEU A 107 11.41 -9.69 14.29
CA LEU A 107 11.20 -8.35 14.85
C LEU A 107 12.33 -7.94 15.81
N TRP A 108 12.83 -8.85 16.61
CA TRP A 108 13.87 -8.54 17.62
C TRP A 108 15.26 -8.40 17.01
N GLU A 109 15.50 -8.98 15.84
CA GLU A 109 16.76 -8.85 15.09
C GLU A 109 16.81 -7.58 14.23
N ALA A 110 15.63 -7.10 13.76
CA ALA A 110 15.53 -5.99 12.82
C ALA A 110 14.39 -5.00 13.19
N ALA A 111 14.26 -4.64 14.47
CA ALA A 111 13.15 -3.84 14.99
C ALA A 111 12.96 -2.50 14.24
N ASP A 112 14.06 -1.86 13.85
CA ASP A 112 14.03 -0.60 13.09
C ASP A 112 13.44 -0.80 11.70
N VAL A 113 13.74 -1.90 11.02
CA VAL A 113 13.19 -2.26 9.72
C VAL A 113 11.67 -2.51 9.82
N TYR A 114 11.25 -3.31 10.81
CA TYR A 114 9.83 -3.55 11.07
C TYR A 114 9.06 -2.26 11.34
N SER A 115 9.65 -1.36 12.10
CA SER A 115 9.06 -0.05 12.40
C SER A 115 9.00 0.85 11.17
N ALA A 116 10.11 1.00 10.45
CA ALA A 116 10.19 1.82 9.24
C ALA A 116 9.23 1.34 8.15
N MET A 117 9.08 0.03 7.98
CA MET A 117 8.18 -0.58 7.01
C MET A 117 6.71 -0.63 7.46
N SER A 118 6.37 -0.14 8.65
CA SER A 118 4.98 -0.13 9.15
C SER A 118 4.31 1.22 8.87
N PRO A 119 3.51 1.39 7.80
CA PRO A 119 2.88 2.66 7.49
C PRO A 119 1.91 3.14 8.59
N LEU A 120 1.43 2.25 9.45
CA LEU A 120 0.67 2.63 10.64
C LEU A 120 1.44 3.60 11.54
N LEU A 121 2.74 3.41 11.70
CA LEU A 121 3.61 4.26 12.53
C LEU A 121 3.96 5.60 11.86
N SER A 122 3.60 5.78 10.60
CA SER A 122 3.74 7.02 9.83
C SER A 122 2.39 7.56 9.34
N ALA A 123 1.28 7.15 9.96
CA ALA A 123 -0.07 7.54 9.56
C ALA A 123 -0.29 9.07 9.66
N ASP A 124 0.40 9.74 10.57
CA ASP A 124 0.40 11.20 10.74
C ASP A 124 0.90 11.95 9.50
N LYS A 125 1.80 11.33 8.73
CA LYS A 125 2.40 11.90 7.51
C LYS A 125 1.48 11.83 6.29
N VAL A 126 0.46 10.97 6.29
CA VAL A 126 -0.50 10.87 5.18
C VAL A 126 -1.32 12.17 5.09
N GLN A 127 -1.31 12.83 3.92
CA GLN A 127 -1.98 14.12 3.71
C GLN A 127 -3.09 14.08 2.65
N VAL A 128 -3.30 12.96 2.00
CA VAL A 128 -4.24 12.80 0.89
C VAL A 128 -5.36 11.81 1.26
N PRO A 129 -6.52 11.88 0.59
CA PRO A 129 -7.61 10.94 0.82
C PRO A 129 -7.20 9.49 0.60
N VAL A 130 -7.68 8.59 1.46
CA VAL A 130 -7.39 7.16 1.40
C VAL A 130 -8.68 6.33 1.42
N LEU A 131 -8.80 5.42 0.47
CA LEU A 131 -9.81 4.36 0.52
C LEU A 131 -9.14 3.06 0.98
N LEU A 132 -9.58 2.52 2.11
CA LEU A 132 -9.23 1.19 2.60
C LEU A 132 -10.37 0.23 2.26
N VAL A 133 -10.06 -0.91 1.67
CA VAL A 133 -11.02 -2.00 1.39
C VAL A 133 -10.49 -3.29 1.98
N HIS A 134 -11.31 -4.10 2.64
CA HIS A 134 -10.86 -5.35 3.24
C HIS A 134 -11.98 -6.40 3.26
N GLY A 135 -11.65 -7.64 2.93
CA GLY A 135 -12.56 -8.77 3.15
C GLY A 135 -12.71 -9.06 4.64
N ASP A 136 -13.93 -9.18 5.17
CA ASP A 136 -14.13 -9.39 6.60
C ASP A 136 -13.74 -10.81 7.07
N ALA A 137 -13.63 -11.73 6.13
CA ALA A 137 -13.15 -13.10 6.34
C ALA A 137 -11.72 -13.33 5.78
N ASP A 138 -10.91 -12.28 5.69
CA ASP A 138 -9.51 -12.40 5.24
C ASP A 138 -8.74 -13.32 6.20
N ASP A 139 -8.27 -14.44 5.68
CA ASP A 139 -7.60 -15.53 6.38
C ASP A 139 -6.08 -15.57 6.14
N ASN A 140 -5.55 -14.61 5.40
CA ASN A 140 -4.10 -14.48 5.20
C ASN A 140 -3.44 -14.00 6.50
N SER A 141 -2.43 -14.72 6.94
CA SER A 141 -1.78 -14.56 8.25
C SER A 141 -1.17 -13.16 8.49
N GLY A 142 -0.83 -12.42 7.45
CA GLY A 142 -0.24 -11.08 7.57
C GLY A 142 -1.24 -9.94 7.39
N THR A 143 -2.43 -10.23 6.84
CA THR A 143 -3.38 -9.21 6.38
C THR A 143 -4.77 -9.33 6.99
N TRP A 144 -4.88 -9.84 8.21
CA TRP A 144 -6.18 -9.87 8.89
C TRP A 144 -6.87 -8.51 8.87
N LYS A 145 -8.19 -8.50 8.79
CA LYS A 145 -9.00 -7.27 8.69
C LYS A 145 -8.66 -6.22 9.76
N MET A 146 -8.19 -6.66 10.93
CA MET A 146 -7.70 -5.79 12.00
C MET A 146 -6.62 -4.81 11.52
N GLN A 147 -5.80 -5.17 10.55
CA GLN A 147 -4.81 -4.27 9.96
C GLN A 147 -5.46 -3.01 9.37
N SER A 148 -6.51 -3.17 8.57
CA SER A 148 -7.26 -2.04 7.99
C SER A 148 -8.08 -1.29 9.04
N GLU A 149 -8.69 -1.98 9.99
CA GLU A 149 -9.44 -1.35 11.08
C GLU A 149 -8.55 -0.45 11.94
N ARG A 150 -7.32 -0.90 12.26
CA ARG A 150 -6.37 -0.10 13.04
C ARG A 150 -5.79 1.06 12.24
N MET A 151 -5.48 0.85 10.96
CA MET A 151 -5.04 1.93 10.07
C MET A 151 -6.13 2.99 9.89
N TYR A 152 -7.38 2.57 9.67
CA TYR A 152 -8.52 3.47 9.63
C TYR A 152 -8.67 4.28 10.93
N GLY A 153 -8.61 3.59 12.07
CA GLY A 153 -8.70 4.24 13.39
C GLY A 153 -7.61 5.30 13.60
N ALA A 154 -6.38 5.00 13.19
CA ALA A 154 -5.25 5.93 13.26
C ALA A 154 -5.48 7.16 12.37
N LEU A 155 -5.77 6.95 11.08
CA LEU A 155 -6.02 8.05 10.13
C LEU A 155 -7.22 8.91 10.57
N LYS A 156 -8.32 8.28 11.00
CA LYS A 156 -9.50 8.98 11.48
C LYS A 156 -9.23 9.81 12.73
N GLY A 157 -8.50 9.23 13.69
CA GLY A 157 -8.10 9.92 14.94
C GLY A 157 -7.18 11.11 14.68
N LEU A 158 -6.38 11.06 13.62
CA LEU A 158 -5.52 12.15 13.16
C LEU A 158 -6.26 13.17 12.28
N GLY A 159 -7.57 13.04 12.07
CA GLY A 159 -8.38 13.96 11.27
C GLY A 159 -8.13 13.85 9.76
N LYS A 160 -7.58 12.72 9.28
CA LYS A 160 -7.32 12.50 7.85
C LYS A 160 -8.60 12.11 7.12
N ASP A 161 -8.65 12.40 5.82
CA ASP A 161 -9.74 11.96 4.95
C ASP A 161 -9.56 10.49 4.61
N VAL A 162 -10.36 9.63 5.24
CA VAL A 162 -10.26 8.18 5.09
C VAL A 162 -11.63 7.51 5.10
N ARG A 163 -11.80 6.54 4.22
CA ARG A 163 -12.96 5.64 4.19
C ARG A 163 -12.48 4.20 4.33
N LEU A 164 -13.18 3.41 5.15
CA LEU A 164 -13.01 1.96 5.23
C LEU A 164 -14.27 1.27 4.69
N VAL A 165 -14.07 0.33 3.79
CA VAL A 165 -15.10 -0.58 3.27
C VAL A 165 -14.72 -1.99 3.68
N LEU A 166 -15.59 -2.66 4.44
CA LEU A 166 -15.48 -4.08 4.75
C LEU A 166 -16.41 -4.85 3.83
N LEU A 167 -15.86 -5.83 3.12
CA LEU A 167 -16.59 -6.68 2.19
C LEU A 167 -17.05 -7.95 2.92
N PRO A 168 -18.37 -8.12 3.13
CA PRO A 168 -18.89 -9.26 3.89
C PRO A 168 -18.51 -10.60 3.25
N HIS A 169 -18.04 -11.53 4.08
CA HIS A 169 -17.70 -12.91 3.71
C HIS A 169 -16.57 -13.07 2.68
N GLU A 170 -15.91 -11.98 2.29
CA GLU A 170 -14.76 -12.06 1.40
C GLU A 170 -13.49 -12.45 2.13
N SER A 171 -12.77 -13.39 1.55
CA SER A 171 -11.42 -13.78 1.96
C SER A 171 -10.36 -12.80 1.42
N HIS A 172 -9.09 -13.18 1.46
CA HIS A 172 -8.01 -12.34 0.93
C HIS A 172 -8.19 -12.01 -0.57
N ALA A 173 -8.69 -12.95 -1.37
CA ALA A 173 -9.02 -12.74 -2.79
C ALA A 173 -10.54 -12.58 -2.93
N TYR A 174 -11.01 -11.40 -3.29
CA TYR A 174 -12.44 -11.11 -3.46
C TYR A 174 -13.03 -11.88 -4.64
N ARG A 175 -14.18 -12.51 -4.43
CA ARG A 175 -14.79 -13.42 -5.40
C ARG A 175 -16.24 -13.08 -5.74
N ALA A 176 -16.99 -12.48 -4.81
CA ALA A 176 -18.38 -12.11 -5.07
C ALA A 176 -18.45 -10.99 -6.12
N SER A 177 -19.39 -11.07 -7.05
CA SER A 177 -19.56 -10.07 -8.12
C SER A 177 -19.75 -8.68 -7.55
N GLU A 178 -20.50 -8.54 -6.45
CA GLU A 178 -20.75 -7.30 -5.75
C GLU A 178 -19.46 -6.69 -5.19
N SER A 179 -18.56 -7.53 -4.66
CA SER A 179 -17.29 -7.11 -4.10
C SER A 179 -16.28 -6.74 -5.19
N VAL A 180 -16.32 -7.41 -6.32
CA VAL A 180 -15.40 -7.15 -7.46
C VAL A 180 -15.75 -5.84 -8.15
N LEU A 181 -17.02 -5.45 -8.14
CA LEU A 181 -17.52 -4.21 -8.76
C LEU A 181 -17.41 -2.99 -7.83
N HIS A 182 -17.16 -3.20 -6.54
CA HIS A 182 -17.01 -2.15 -5.55
C HIS A 182 -15.61 -1.53 -5.64
#